data_a4bc69742f8be5fb2c47b41f47811f78
#
_entry.id   a4bc69742f8be5fb2c47b41f47811f78
#
_cell.length_a   1.000
_cell.length_b   1.000
_cell.length_c   1.000
_cell.angle_alpha   90.00
_cell.angle_beta   90.00
_cell.angle_gamma   90.00
#
_symmetry.space_group_name_H-M   'P 1'
#
loop_
_entity.id
_entity.type
_entity.pdbx_description
1 polymer ?
#
loop_
_entity_poly.entity_id
_entity_poly.type
_entity_poly.pdbx_seq_one_letter_code
_entity_poly.pdbx_strand_id
1 'polypeptide(L)'
;VLKGEEVSSLFFRMCTEVSVTHYTKQHAVGGTRASGIFSPIDTFAQLIVYLIKYHADPSGTNDERAKVHYLTKILSIIVLVLAQSHEEMGAHFQQRPFFRLFSSMLHGLRAAESSLQGAYNGALLAIANALYTLQPAFFPGFAFSWVALVSHRLFLPQLLRGPTSGRAAFHRLMIAQLRFLSPLLRQNTLHDTTRLLYSSTLRLVLVLLHDFPEYLAEYHQSLCDVIPSICIQLRNLVLCAY
;
A
#
# COMPACT_ATOMS: atom_id res chain seq x y z
N VAL A 1 29.21 -0.72 -13.08
CA VAL A 1 27.90 -1.16 -12.60
C VAL A 1 27.44 -0.33 -11.39
N LEU A 2 28.25 -0.17 -10.33
CA LEU A 2 27.86 0.59 -9.11
C LEU A 2 27.45 2.05 -9.41
N LYS A 3 28.15 2.77 -10.28
CA LYS A 3 27.78 4.16 -10.65
C LYS A 3 26.41 4.28 -11.33
N GLY A 4 25.99 3.29 -12.12
CA GLY A 4 24.69 3.30 -12.78
C GLY A 4 23.53 3.05 -11.81
N GLU A 5 23.73 2.20 -10.80
CA GLU A 5 22.71 1.95 -9.74
C GLU A 5 22.52 3.16 -8.83
N GLU A 6 23.59 3.87 -8.48
CA GLU A 6 23.52 5.12 -7.72
C GLU A 6 22.77 6.21 -8.47
N VAL A 7 23.03 6.38 -9.77
CA VAL A 7 22.33 7.35 -10.62
C VAL A 7 20.85 7.03 -10.73
N SER A 8 20.50 5.75 -10.93
CA SER A 8 19.09 5.32 -11.00
C SER A 8 18.37 5.57 -9.67
N SER A 9 19.00 5.27 -8.55
CA SER A 9 18.44 5.50 -7.22
C SER A 9 18.22 6.98 -6.95
N LEU A 10 19.17 7.83 -7.32
CA LEU A 10 19.04 9.29 -7.20
C LEU A 10 17.90 9.80 -8.09
N PHE A 11 17.78 9.30 -9.32
CA PHE A 11 16.71 9.68 -10.24
C PHE A 11 15.32 9.40 -9.66
N PHE A 12 15.06 8.17 -9.18
CA PHE A 12 13.76 7.82 -8.59
C PHE A 12 13.47 8.59 -7.31
N ARG A 13 14.49 8.84 -6.49
CA ARG A 13 14.36 9.67 -5.31
C ARG A 13 13.93 11.09 -5.68
N MET A 14 14.64 11.75 -6.59
CA MET A 14 14.32 13.10 -7.03
C MET A 14 12.94 13.18 -7.68
N CYS A 15 12.57 12.22 -8.53
CA CYS A 15 11.23 12.18 -9.14
C CYS A 15 10.14 12.09 -8.07
N THR A 16 10.33 11.26 -7.03
CA THR A 16 9.39 11.14 -5.91
C THR A 16 9.29 12.45 -5.14
N GLU A 17 10.43 13.02 -4.72
CA GLU A 17 10.50 14.27 -3.95
C GLU A 17 9.88 15.44 -4.71
N VAL A 18 10.21 15.62 -5.99
CA VAL A 18 9.67 16.69 -6.85
C VAL A 18 8.16 16.54 -7.02
N SER A 19 7.66 15.32 -7.26
CA SER A 19 6.23 15.06 -7.43
C SER A 19 5.44 15.36 -6.16
N VAL A 20 5.95 14.97 -4.99
CA VAL A 20 5.35 15.24 -3.68
C VAL A 20 5.40 16.75 -3.36
N THR A 21 6.55 17.38 -3.59
CA THR A 21 6.72 18.83 -3.36
C THR A 21 5.81 19.66 -4.26
N HIS A 22 5.65 19.26 -5.53
CA HIS A 22 4.71 19.92 -6.44
C HIS A 22 3.28 19.86 -5.90
N TYR A 23 2.84 18.68 -5.45
CA TYR A 23 1.53 18.52 -4.83
C TYR A 23 1.37 19.44 -3.61
N THR A 24 2.34 19.44 -2.70
CA THR A 24 2.27 20.22 -1.45
C THR A 24 2.17 21.73 -1.75
N LYS A 25 2.96 22.22 -2.69
CA LYS A 25 2.93 23.63 -3.11
C LYS A 25 1.58 24.00 -3.75
N GLN A 26 1.09 23.19 -4.69
CA GLN A 26 -0.19 23.45 -5.36
C GLN A 26 -1.37 23.36 -4.38
N HIS A 27 -1.33 22.41 -3.46
CA HIS A 27 -2.36 22.24 -2.43
C HIS A 27 -2.41 23.47 -1.50
N ALA A 28 -1.28 24.04 -1.15
CA ALA A 28 -1.19 25.23 -0.30
C ALA A 28 -1.80 26.48 -0.97
N VAL A 29 -1.68 26.60 -2.31
CA VAL A 29 -2.17 27.77 -3.06
C VAL A 29 -3.62 27.62 -3.51
N GLY A 30 -4.01 26.47 -4.06
CA GLY A 30 -5.31 26.25 -4.72
C GLY A 30 -6.21 25.22 -4.06
N GLY A 31 -5.79 24.60 -2.95
CA GLY A 31 -6.47 23.48 -2.33
C GLY A 31 -6.55 22.25 -3.23
N THR A 32 -7.46 21.32 -2.91
CA THR A 32 -7.62 20.06 -3.66
C THR A 32 -8.28 20.18 -5.03
N ARG A 33 -8.77 21.38 -5.39
CA ARG A 33 -9.48 21.64 -6.65
C ARG A 33 -8.55 22.15 -7.77
N ALA A 34 -7.25 22.35 -7.51
CA ALA A 34 -6.30 22.76 -8.54
C ALA A 34 -6.26 21.69 -9.65
N SER A 35 -6.56 22.09 -10.88
CA SER A 35 -6.48 21.22 -12.05
C SER A 35 -5.06 20.71 -12.24
N GLY A 36 -4.87 19.41 -12.45
CA GLY A 36 -3.56 18.81 -12.71
C GLY A 36 -2.64 18.63 -11.50
N ILE A 37 -3.12 18.85 -10.27
CA ILE A 37 -2.30 18.73 -9.04
C ILE A 37 -1.62 17.34 -8.90
N PHE A 38 -2.24 16.29 -9.41
CA PHE A 38 -1.70 14.93 -9.39
C PHE A 38 -0.96 14.53 -10.68
N SER A 39 -0.94 15.38 -11.71
CA SER A 39 -0.36 15.04 -13.01
C SER A 39 1.11 14.57 -12.92
N PRO A 40 2.02 15.21 -12.20
CA PRO A 40 3.40 14.71 -12.07
C PRO A 40 3.46 13.32 -11.40
N ILE A 41 2.62 13.08 -10.39
CA ILE A 41 2.55 11.81 -9.68
C ILE A 41 2.05 10.69 -10.61
N ASP A 42 0.99 10.96 -11.38
CA ASP A 42 0.43 10.00 -12.33
C ASP A 42 1.41 9.68 -13.45
N THR A 43 2.08 10.71 -13.99
CA THR A 43 3.13 10.53 -15.01
C THR A 43 4.30 9.71 -14.47
N PHE A 44 4.73 9.97 -13.26
CA PHE A 44 5.79 9.22 -12.61
C PHE A 44 5.39 7.76 -12.36
N ALA A 45 4.17 7.51 -11.89
CA ALA A 45 3.64 6.15 -11.73
C ALA A 45 3.61 5.38 -13.07
N GLN A 46 3.18 6.05 -14.15
CA GLN A 46 3.21 5.48 -15.49
C GLN A 46 4.63 5.16 -15.96
N LEU A 47 5.57 6.06 -15.73
CA LEU A 47 6.99 5.84 -16.05
C LEU A 47 7.52 4.58 -15.35
N ILE A 48 7.25 4.42 -14.05
CA ILE A 48 7.65 3.23 -13.30
C ILE A 48 7.09 1.97 -13.96
N VAL A 49 5.81 1.95 -14.30
CA VAL A 49 5.16 0.79 -14.95
C VAL A 49 5.77 0.49 -16.31
N TYR A 50 6.05 1.52 -17.13
CA TYR A 50 6.73 1.34 -18.42
C TYR A 50 8.14 0.78 -18.24
N LEU A 51 8.91 1.30 -17.30
CA LEU A 51 10.26 0.80 -17.02
C LEU A 51 10.25 -0.67 -16.61
N ILE A 52 9.30 -1.09 -15.77
CA ILE A 52 9.16 -2.50 -15.37
C ILE A 52 8.73 -3.37 -16.57
N LYS A 53 7.78 -2.90 -17.37
CA LYS A 53 7.28 -3.63 -18.55
C LYS A 53 8.40 -3.96 -19.52
N TYR A 54 9.28 -3.00 -19.79
CA TYR A 54 10.37 -3.12 -20.78
C TYR A 54 11.72 -3.45 -20.14
N HIS A 55 11.77 -3.67 -18.83
CA HIS A 55 13.00 -4.10 -18.18
C HIS A 55 13.40 -5.49 -18.67
N ALA A 56 14.59 -5.58 -19.27
CA ALA A 56 15.23 -6.83 -19.63
C ALA A 56 16.50 -7.01 -18.79
N ASP A 57 16.83 -8.24 -18.47
CA ASP A 57 18.10 -8.58 -17.86
C ASP A 57 19.25 -8.22 -18.83
N PRO A 58 20.48 -7.92 -18.33
CA PRO A 58 21.68 -7.72 -19.17
C PRO A 58 21.94 -8.86 -20.15
N SER A 59 21.44 -10.06 -19.89
CA SER A 59 21.45 -11.21 -20.81
C SER A 59 20.43 -11.12 -21.95
N GLY A 60 19.57 -10.10 -21.99
CA GLY A 60 18.49 -9.93 -22.96
C GLY A 60 17.28 -10.85 -22.74
N THR A 61 17.27 -11.64 -21.69
CA THR A 61 16.14 -12.50 -21.33
C THR A 61 15.05 -11.69 -20.60
N ASN A 62 13.79 -11.97 -20.95
CA ASN A 62 12.63 -11.37 -20.31
C ASN A 62 12.37 -12.06 -18.95
N ASP A 63 13.31 -11.89 -17.99
CA ASP A 63 13.22 -12.54 -16.68
C ASP A 63 12.20 -11.83 -15.79
N GLU A 64 11.15 -12.55 -15.41
CA GLU A 64 10.10 -12.07 -14.49
C GLU A 64 10.68 -11.68 -13.13
N ARG A 65 11.71 -12.40 -12.66
CA ARG A 65 12.37 -12.11 -11.37
C ARG A 65 13.15 -10.80 -11.44
N ALA A 66 13.81 -10.52 -12.55
CA ALA A 66 14.53 -9.26 -12.76
C ALA A 66 13.57 -8.06 -12.71
N LYS A 67 12.38 -8.18 -13.33
CA LYS A 67 11.34 -7.15 -13.28
C LYS A 67 10.85 -6.89 -11.85
N VAL A 68 10.55 -7.95 -11.10
CA VAL A 68 10.11 -7.84 -9.71
C VAL A 68 11.21 -7.25 -8.82
N HIS A 69 12.46 -7.67 -9.01
CA HIS A 69 13.60 -7.13 -8.28
C HIS A 69 13.80 -5.63 -8.56
N TYR A 70 13.69 -5.23 -9.83
CA TYR A 70 13.78 -3.82 -10.21
C TYR A 70 12.67 -2.98 -9.58
N LEU A 71 11.40 -3.47 -9.62
CA LEU A 71 10.30 -2.81 -8.92
C LEU A 71 10.56 -2.70 -7.41
N THR A 72 11.09 -3.75 -6.79
CA THR A 72 11.38 -3.76 -5.36
C THR A 72 12.40 -2.67 -5.00
N LYS A 73 13.43 -2.46 -5.82
CA LYS A 73 14.40 -1.36 -5.64
C LYS A 73 13.70 0.01 -5.71
N ILE A 74 12.83 0.22 -6.71
CA ILE A 74 12.08 1.49 -6.84
C ILE A 74 11.18 1.71 -5.61
N LEU A 75 10.44 0.68 -5.20
CA LEU A 75 9.57 0.76 -4.02
C LEU A 75 10.34 1.08 -2.74
N SER A 76 11.55 0.52 -2.57
CA SER A 76 12.41 0.84 -1.42
C SER A 76 12.78 2.31 -1.37
N ILE A 77 13.01 2.93 -2.53
CA ILE A 77 13.29 4.37 -2.63
C ILE A 77 12.06 5.20 -2.27
N ILE A 78 10.89 4.83 -2.79
CA ILE A 78 9.62 5.51 -2.48
C ILE A 78 9.31 5.40 -0.98
N VAL A 79 9.51 4.22 -0.38
CA VAL A 79 9.35 3.99 1.06
C VAL A 79 10.28 4.90 1.86
N LEU A 80 11.55 5.02 1.45
CA LEU A 80 12.53 5.89 2.09
C LEU A 80 12.11 7.36 2.04
N VAL A 81 11.68 7.85 0.87
CA VAL A 81 11.21 9.24 0.72
C VAL A 81 9.96 9.49 1.56
N LEU A 82 9.02 8.55 1.62
CA LEU A 82 7.84 8.66 2.48
C LEU A 82 8.25 8.72 3.95
N ALA A 83 9.15 7.84 4.39
CA ALA A 83 9.63 7.80 5.76
C ALA A 83 10.31 9.13 6.17
N GLN A 84 11.19 9.65 5.32
CA GLN A 84 11.83 10.94 5.54
C GLN A 84 10.81 12.08 5.60
N SER A 85 9.87 12.13 4.64
CA SER A 85 8.81 13.14 4.62
C SER A 85 7.91 13.05 5.86
N HIS A 86 7.61 11.84 6.34
CA HIS A 86 6.81 11.64 7.56
C HIS A 86 7.55 12.14 8.80
N GLU A 87 8.84 11.89 8.90
CA GLU A 87 9.68 12.34 10.03
C GLU A 87 9.86 13.87 10.01
N GLU A 88 10.19 14.44 8.85
CA GLU A 88 10.44 15.89 8.70
C GLU A 88 9.17 16.73 8.91
N MET A 89 8.04 16.28 8.37
CA MET A 89 6.79 17.05 8.39
C MET A 89 5.94 16.80 9.65
N GLY A 90 6.13 15.68 10.36
CA GLY A 90 5.41 15.33 11.57
C GLY A 90 3.88 15.47 11.41
N ALA A 91 3.26 16.35 12.20
CA ALA A 91 1.82 16.60 12.17
C ALA A 91 1.32 17.20 10.82
N HIS A 92 2.19 17.78 10.03
CA HIS A 92 1.86 18.38 8.72
C HIS A 92 2.08 17.42 7.54
N PHE A 93 2.40 16.16 7.83
CA PHE A 93 2.62 15.14 6.80
C PHE A 93 1.40 14.97 5.89
N GLN A 94 1.63 15.06 4.58
CA GLN A 94 0.59 14.92 3.55
C GLN A 94 0.60 13.51 2.97
N GLN A 95 -0.37 12.68 3.37
CA GLN A 95 -0.46 11.29 2.91
C GLN A 95 -1.00 11.13 1.47
N ARG A 96 -1.78 12.11 0.96
CA ARG A 96 -2.49 12.01 -0.33
C ARG A 96 -1.58 11.81 -1.55
N PRO A 97 -0.42 12.48 -1.71
CA PRO A 97 0.45 12.26 -2.86
C PRO A 97 0.99 10.83 -2.92
N PHE A 98 1.35 10.25 -1.78
CA PHE A 98 1.82 8.86 -1.70
C PHE A 98 0.68 7.87 -1.98
N PHE A 99 -0.52 8.10 -1.45
CA PHE A 99 -1.69 7.32 -1.80
C PHE A 99 -1.92 7.33 -3.32
N ARG A 100 -1.89 8.51 -3.94
CA ARG A 100 -2.08 8.64 -5.38
C ARG A 100 -1.01 7.89 -6.17
N LEU A 101 0.26 7.98 -5.76
CA LEU A 101 1.37 7.27 -6.40
C LEU A 101 1.13 5.75 -6.41
N PHE A 102 0.90 5.14 -5.24
CA PHE A 102 0.62 3.71 -5.14
C PHE A 102 -0.64 3.29 -5.90
N SER A 103 -1.74 4.07 -5.78
CA SER A 103 -2.98 3.78 -6.50
C SER A 103 -2.79 3.85 -8.02
N SER A 104 -2.09 4.87 -8.55
CA SER A 104 -1.78 5.00 -9.97
C SER A 104 -0.86 3.87 -10.47
N MET A 105 0.10 3.43 -9.65
CA MET A 105 0.92 2.25 -9.95
C MET A 105 0.06 0.98 -10.04
N LEU A 106 -0.87 0.75 -9.11
CA LEU A 106 -1.79 -0.40 -9.15
C LEU A 106 -2.65 -0.40 -10.43
N HIS A 107 -3.16 0.77 -10.84
CA HIS A 107 -3.91 0.90 -12.10
C HIS A 107 -3.02 0.61 -13.31
N GLY A 108 -1.82 1.14 -13.34
CA GLY A 108 -0.86 0.91 -14.43
C GLY A 108 -0.43 -0.56 -14.53
N LEU A 109 -0.11 -1.20 -13.39
CA LEU A 109 0.23 -2.62 -13.34
C LEU A 109 -0.93 -3.50 -13.82
N ARG A 110 -2.17 -3.18 -13.41
CA ARG A 110 -3.37 -3.88 -13.89
C ARG A 110 -3.53 -3.75 -15.40
N ALA A 111 -3.35 -2.56 -15.95
CA ALA A 111 -3.41 -2.32 -17.39
C ALA A 111 -2.30 -3.07 -18.17
N ALA A 112 -1.15 -3.29 -17.53
CA ALA A 112 0.00 -4.00 -18.11
C ALA A 112 0.02 -5.51 -17.79
N GLU A 113 -0.97 -6.07 -17.10
CA GLU A 113 -1.00 -7.46 -16.63
C GLU A 113 -0.66 -8.47 -17.72
N SER A 114 -1.29 -8.37 -18.90
CA SER A 114 -1.05 -9.25 -20.03
C SER A 114 0.40 -9.21 -20.53
N SER A 115 1.08 -8.08 -20.38
CA SER A 115 2.47 -7.89 -20.80
C SER A 115 3.47 -8.29 -19.71
N LEU A 116 3.06 -8.28 -18.44
CA LEU A 116 3.89 -8.67 -17.30
C LEU A 116 3.85 -10.16 -17.01
N GLN A 117 2.79 -10.84 -17.45
CA GLN A 117 2.60 -12.29 -17.25
C GLN A 117 2.83 -12.71 -15.79
N GLY A 118 3.73 -13.66 -15.50
CA GLY A 118 4.04 -14.14 -14.15
C GLY A 118 4.64 -13.08 -13.22
N ALA A 119 5.30 -12.05 -13.76
CA ALA A 119 5.83 -10.94 -12.95
C ALA A 119 4.74 -10.10 -12.28
N TYR A 120 3.49 -10.12 -12.76
CA TYR A 120 2.38 -9.34 -12.18
C TYR A 120 2.10 -9.71 -10.71
N ASN A 121 2.00 -11.00 -10.41
CA ASN A 121 1.80 -11.45 -9.02
C ASN A 121 2.99 -11.10 -8.14
N GLY A 122 4.21 -11.23 -8.66
CA GLY A 122 5.43 -10.80 -7.97
C GLY A 122 5.45 -9.29 -7.68
N ALA A 123 4.95 -8.47 -8.62
CA ALA A 123 4.83 -7.03 -8.43
C ALA A 123 3.82 -6.67 -7.32
N LEU A 124 2.68 -7.36 -7.25
CA LEU A 124 1.71 -7.17 -6.17
C LEU A 124 2.29 -7.57 -4.79
N LEU A 125 3.07 -8.65 -4.74
CA LEU A 125 3.77 -9.07 -3.53
C LEU A 125 4.84 -8.04 -3.11
N ALA A 126 5.56 -7.45 -4.05
CA ALA A 126 6.52 -6.38 -3.78
C ALA A 126 5.82 -5.15 -3.18
N ILE A 127 4.64 -4.76 -3.71
CA ILE A 127 3.81 -3.69 -3.14
C ILE A 127 3.31 -4.07 -1.74
N ALA A 128 2.87 -5.33 -1.53
CA ALA A 128 2.46 -5.79 -0.20
C ALA A 128 3.59 -5.69 0.83
N ASN A 129 4.82 -6.05 0.45
CA ASN A 129 5.99 -5.91 1.31
C ASN A 129 6.33 -4.44 1.60
N ALA A 130 6.24 -3.55 0.61
CA ALA A 130 6.42 -2.11 0.81
C ALA A 130 5.36 -1.55 1.78
N LEU A 131 4.08 -1.92 1.62
CA LEU A 131 3.01 -1.53 2.54
C LEU A 131 3.22 -2.12 3.94
N TYR A 132 3.76 -3.33 4.06
CA TYR A 132 4.08 -3.89 5.38
C TYR A 132 5.19 -3.09 6.08
N THR A 133 6.19 -2.61 5.35
CA THR A 133 7.20 -1.70 5.89
C THR A 133 6.58 -0.38 6.34
N LEU A 134 5.60 0.14 5.58
CA LEU A 134 4.88 1.39 5.85
C LEU A 134 3.68 1.22 6.80
N GLN A 135 3.64 0.15 7.60
CA GLN A 135 2.51 -0.12 8.47
C GLN A 135 2.22 1.02 9.47
N PRO A 136 0.95 1.21 9.85
CA PRO A 136 0.53 2.34 10.69
C PRO A 136 1.20 2.42 12.07
N ALA A 137 1.73 1.30 12.58
CA ALA A 137 2.47 1.30 13.84
C ALA A 137 3.75 2.15 13.79
N PHE A 138 4.39 2.23 12.60
CA PHE A 138 5.59 3.04 12.38
C PHE A 138 5.27 4.39 11.73
N PHE A 139 4.22 4.44 10.88
CA PHE A 139 3.84 5.62 10.13
C PHE A 139 2.37 5.99 10.38
N PRO A 140 2.00 6.44 11.60
CA PRO A 140 0.60 6.74 11.94
C PRO A 140 -0.01 7.84 11.07
N GLY A 141 0.77 8.80 10.59
CA GLY A 141 0.32 9.84 9.65
C GLY A 141 -0.11 9.29 8.27
N PHE A 142 0.29 8.06 7.93
CA PHE A 142 -0.09 7.39 6.69
C PHE A 142 -1.26 6.39 6.85
N ALA A 143 -1.79 6.20 8.06
CA ALA A 143 -2.71 5.12 8.41
C ALA A 143 -3.97 5.06 7.54
N PHE A 144 -4.61 6.19 7.23
CA PHE A 144 -5.83 6.21 6.40
C PHE A 144 -5.56 5.83 4.94
N SER A 145 -4.51 6.39 4.35
CA SER A 145 -4.06 6.03 3.00
C SER A 145 -3.62 4.58 2.93
N TRP A 146 -2.96 4.10 3.98
CA TRP A 146 -2.53 2.72 4.08
C TRP A 146 -3.72 1.74 4.06
N VAL A 147 -4.74 1.96 4.89
CA VAL A 147 -5.96 1.12 4.88
C VAL A 147 -6.67 1.19 3.53
N ALA A 148 -6.75 2.39 2.92
CA ALA A 148 -7.34 2.56 1.60
C ALA A 148 -6.56 1.81 0.50
N LEU A 149 -5.23 1.70 0.61
CA LEU A 149 -4.41 0.91 -0.31
C LEU A 149 -4.55 -0.59 -0.08
N VAL A 150 -4.56 -1.05 1.18
CA VAL A 150 -4.77 -2.47 1.51
C VAL A 150 -6.14 -2.95 1.05
N SER A 151 -7.18 -2.12 1.18
CA SER A 151 -8.54 -2.41 0.71
C SER A 151 -8.79 -2.05 -0.77
N HIS A 152 -7.75 -1.65 -1.50
CA HIS A 152 -7.91 -1.17 -2.87
C HIS A 152 -8.44 -2.28 -3.80
N ARG A 153 -9.45 -1.93 -4.62
CA ARG A 153 -10.17 -2.87 -5.52
C ARG A 153 -9.28 -3.63 -6.52
N LEU A 154 -8.11 -3.10 -6.87
CA LEU A 154 -7.13 -3.73 -7.76
C LEU A 154 -6.02 -4.47 -7.00
N PHE A 155 -6.02 -4.44 -5.68
CA PHE A 155 -4.97 -5.04 -4.86
C PHE A 155 -5.50 -6.21 -4.04
N LEU A 156 -6.48 -5.97 -3.16
CA LEU A 156 -7.06 -6.98 -2.27
C LEU A 156 -7.55 -8.22 -3.01
N PRO A 157 -8.44 -8.11 -4.04
CA PRO A 157 -8.96 -9.29 -4.71
C PRO A 157 -7.88 -10.10 -5.45
N GLN A 158 -6.85 -9.43 -5.96
CA GLN A 158 -5.77 -10.08 -6.68
C GLN A 158 -4.87 -10.89 -5.74
N LEU A 159 -4.59 -10.37 -4.55
CA LEU A 159 -3.83 -11.11 -3.52
C LEU A 159 -4.60 -12.33 -3.00
N LEU A 160 -5.92 -12.20 -2.78
CA LEU A 160 -6.72 -13.27 -2.19
C LEU A 160 -7.11 -14.37 -3.19
N ARG A 161 -7.32 -14.03 -4.47
CA ARG A 161 -7.58 -15.01 -5.56
C ARG A 161 -6.31 -15.59 -6.16
N GLY A 162 -5.19 -14.94 -5.93
CA GLY A 162 -3.88 -15.35 -6.44
C GLY A 162 -3.27 -16.54 -5.68
N PRO A 163 -1.96 -16.73 -5.83
CA PRO A 163 -1.21 -17.78 -5.13
C PRO A 163 -1.31 -17.65 -3.60
N THR A 164 -1.07 -18.75 -2.88
CA THR A 164 -1.08 -18.79 -1.40
C THR A 164 -0.16 -17.75 -0.75
N SER A 165 0.95 -17.38 -1.42
CA SER A 165 1.84 -16.30 -1.00
C SER A 165 1.13 -14.94 -0.92
N GLY A 166 0.15 -14.68 -1.78
CA GLY A 166 -0.68 -13.48 -1.76
C GLY A 166 -1.57 -13.41 -0.52
N ARG A 167 -2.24 -14.53 -0.16
CA ARG A 167 -3.06 -14.63 1.06
C ARG A 167 -2.21 -14.40 2.31
N ALA A 168 -1.04 -15.03 2.39
CA ALA A 168 -0.12 -14.85 3.51
C ALA A 168 0.38 -13.40 3.62
N ALA A 169 0.69 -12.75 2.50
CA ALA A 169 1.09 -11.35 2.47
C ALA A 169 -0.06 -10.44 2.94
N PHE A 170 -1.28 -10.64 2.43
CA PHE A 170 -2.46 -9.90 2.87
C PHE A 170 -2.76 -10.11 4.35
N HIS A 171 -2.63 -11.35 4.85
CA HIS A 171 -2.83 -11.65 6.26
C HIS A 171 -1.88 -10.88 7.17
N ARG A 172 -0.59 -10.76 6.79
CA ARG A 172 0.37 -9.93 7.54
C ARG A 172 -0.07 -8.47 7.60
N LEU A 173 -0.63 -7.92 6.51
CA LEU A 173 -1.15 -6.55 6.50
C LEU A 173 -2.36 -6.42 7.42
N MET A 174 -3.30 -7.37 7.41
CA MET A 174 -4.46 -7.37 8.31
C MET A 174 -4.06 -7.43 9.78
N ILE A 175 -3.12 -8.31 10.13
CA ILE A 175 -2.58 -8.39 11.50
C ILE A 175 -1.89 -7.08 11.92
N ALA A 176 -1.13 -6.45 11.02
CA ALA A 176 -0.50 -5.15 11.30
C ALA A 176 -1.53 -4.06 11.59
N GLN A 177 -2.64 -4.01 10.82
CA GLN A 177 -3.75 -3.09 11.06
C GLN A 177 -4.42 -3.31 12.41
N LEU A 178 -4.75 -4.57 12.73
CA LEU A 178 -5.42 -4.92 13.97
C LEU A 178 -4.52 -4.68 15.19
N ARG A 179 -3.24 -4.97 15.10
CA ARG A 179 -2.25 -4.68 16.16
C ARG A 179 -2.11 -3.18 16.41
N PHE A 180 -2.14 -2.37 15.36
CA PHE A 180 -2.12 -0.91 15.50
C PHE A 180 -3.38 -0.38 16.18
N LEU A 181 -4.56 -0.89 15.80
CA LEU A 181 -5.84 -0.48 16.37
C LEU A 181 -6.05 -0.96 17.82
N SER A 182 -5.57 -2.14 18.17
CA SER A 182 -5.85 -2.80 19.45
C SER A 182 -5.59 -1.90 20.69
N PRO A 183 -4.45 -1.23 20.84
CA PRO A 183 -4.21 -0.34 21.97
C PRO A 183 -5.08 0.91 21.93
N LEU A 184 -5.40 1.44 20.74
CA LEU A 184 -6.24 2.63 20.60
C LEU A 184 -7.70 2.36 20.99
N LEU A 185 -8.19 1.14 20.73
CA LEU A 185 -9.57 0.73 21.07
C LEU A 185 -9.75 0.37 22.55
N ARG A 186 -8.66 0.18 23.31
CA ARG A 186 -8.71 -0.06 24.75
C ARG A 186 -8.78 1.23 25.58
N GLN A 187 -8.64 2.39 24.95
CA GLN A 187 -8.72 3.68 25.64
C GLN A 187 -10.18 4.00 26.04
N ASN A 188 -10.37 4.60 27.21
CA ASN A 188 -11.70 4.96 27.72
C ASN A 188 -12.41 5.98 26.85
N THR A 189 -11.68 6.85 26.15
CA THR A 189 -12.21 7.86 25.24
C THR A 189 -11.64 7.62 23.83
N LEU A 190 -12.54 7.34 22.89
CA LEU A 190 -12.14 7.15 21.50
C LEU A 190 -12.13 8.49 20.76
N HIS A 191 -10.97 8.89 20.24
CA HIS A 191 -10.87 10.04 19.36
C HIS A 191 -11.60 9.77 18.03
N ASP A 192 -12.10 10.82 17.37
CA ASP A 192 -12.83 10.69 16.11
C ASP A 192 -11.99 10.05 15.00
N THR A 193 -10.68 10.32 14.96
CA THR A 193 -9.74 9.68 14.05
C THR A 193 -9.69 8.16 14.27
N THR A 194 -9.67 7.70 15.52
CA THR A 194 -9.69 6.27 15.87
C THR A 194 -11.02 5.63 15.47
N ARG A 195 -12.16 6.34 15.68
CA ARG A 195 -13.48 5.86 15.24
C ARG A 195 -13.56 5.70 13.74
N LEU A 196 -13.05 6.67 12.97
CA LEU A 196 -13.01 6.60 11.51
C LEU A 196 -12.14 5.44 11.01
N LEU A 197 -10.97 5.25 11.61
CA LEU A 197 -10.07 4.16 11.25
C LEU A 197 -10.67 2.79 11.60
N TYR A 198 -11.31 2.66 12.76
CA TYR A 198 -12.06 1.47 13.14
C TYR A 198 -13.21 1.18 12.17
N SER A 199 -14.02 2.19 11.82
CA SER A 199 -15.10 2.05 10.83
C SER A 199 -14.57 1.61 9.46
N SER A 200 -13.41 2.12 9.03
CA SER A 200 -12.77 1.69 7.79
C SER A 200 -12.33 0.22 7.85
N THR A 201 -11.79 -0.20 8.99
CA THR A 201 -11.41 -1.61 9.24
C THR A 201 -12.63 -2.52 9.28
N LEU A 202 -13.74 -2.10 9.91
CA LEU A 202 -15.00 -2.84 9.90
C LEU A 202 -15.53 -3.04 8.47
N ARG A 203 -15.51 -1.98 7.65
CA ARG A 203 -15.91 -2.06 6.24
C ARG A 203 -15.04 -3.04 5.45
N LEU A 204 -13.72 -3.03 5.70
CA LEU A 204 -12.80 -3.98 5.09
C LEU A 204 -13.16 -5.42 5.48
N VAL A 205 -13.42 -5.70 6.77
CA VAL A 205 -13.84 -7.04 7.23
C VAL A 205 -15.20 -7.45 6.65
N LEU A 206 -16.14 -6.51 6.50
CA LEU A 206 -17.42 -6.78 5.81
C LEU A 206 -17.23 -7.17 4.34
N VAL A 207 -16.32 -6.50 3.61
CA VAL A 207 -15.97 -6.88 2.23
C VAL A 207 -15.33 -8.28 2.22
N LEU A 208 -14.46 -8.59 3.17
CA LEU A 208 -13.85 -9.92 3.29
C LEU A 208 -14.90 -10.99 3.59
N LEU A 209 -15.86 -10.71 4.46
CA LEU A 209 -16.93 -11.65 4.79
C LEU A 209 -17.84 -11.93 3.59
N HIS A 210 -18.11 -10.90 2.79
CA HIS A 210 -18.98 -11.02 1.60
C HIS A 210 -18.27 -11.67 0.41
N ASP A 211 -17.05 -11.21 0.08
CA ASP A 211 -16.37 -11.58 -1.17
C ASP A 211 -15.33 -12.70 -1.00
N PHE A 212 -14.84 -12.92 0.22
CA PHE A 212 -13.74 -13.85 0.54
C PHE A 212 -13.94 -14.53 1.90
N PRO A 213 -15.11 -15.16 2.18
CA PRO A 213 -15.39 -15.79 3.46
C PRO A 213 -14.37 -16.88 3.82
N GLU A 214 -13.82 -17.58 2.82
CA GLU A 214 -12.80 -18.62 3.01
C GLU A 214 -11.53 -18.07 3.67
N TYR A 215 -11.16 -16.83 3.37
CA TYR A 215 -10.02 -16.18 4.02
C TYR A 215 -10.29 -15.96 5.51
N LEU A 216 -11.47 -15.48 5.88
CA LEU A 216 -11.82 -15.28 7.28
C LEU A 216 -11.93 -16.61 8.03
N ALA A 217 -12.51 -17.63 7.42
CA ALA A 217 -12.60 -18.98 7.99
C ALA A 217 -11.19 -19.59 8.22
N GLU A 218 -10.27 -19.44 7.26
CA GLU A 218 -8.89 -19.94 7.36
C GLU A 218 -8.11 -19.25 8.49
N TYR A 219 -8.27 -17.91 8.65
CA TYR A 219 -7.45 -17.11 9.56
C TYR A 219 -8.19 -16.62 10.82
N HIS A 220 -9.41 -17.12 11.12
CA HIS A 220 -10.25 -16.61 12.20
C HIS A 220 -9.56 -16.59 13.57
N GLN A 221 -8.79 -17.63 13.92
CA GLN A 221 -8.07 -17.70 15.20
C GLN A 221 -7.09 -16.56 15.35
N SER A 222 -6.15 -16.43 14.40
CA SER A 222 -5.10 -15.41 14.46
C SER A 222 -5.66 -13.97 14.41
N LEU A 223 -6.79 -13.75 13.72
CA LEU A 223 -7.48 -12.48 13.71
C LEU A 223 -8.14 -12.19 15.07
N CYS A 224 -8.84 -13.17 15.65
CA CYS A 224 -9.49 -13.04 16.95
C CYS A 224 -8.49 -12.86 18.10
N ASP A 225 -7.29 -13.42 18.02
CA ASP A 225 -6.23 -13.25 19.03
C ASP A 225 -5.75 -11.81 19.16
N VAL A 226 -5.77 -11.06 18.05
CA VAL A 226 -5.32 -9.65 18.00
C VAL A 226 -6.45 -8.67 18.30
N ILE A 227 -7.70 -9.02 18.00
CA ILE A 227 -8.87 -8.17 18.22
C ILE A 227 -9.20 -8.11 19.72
N PRO A 228 -9.27 -6.91 20.35
CA PRO A 228 -9.66 -6.80 21.74
C PRO A 228 -11.03 -7.44 22.04
N SER A 229 -11.18 -8.07 23.19
CA SER A 229 -12.45 -8.73 23.60
C SER A 229 -13.64 -7.77 23.67
N ILE A 230 -13.37 -6.49 23.94
CA ILE A 230 -14.41 -5.42 23.96
C ILE A 230 -14.96 -5.12 22.55
N CYS A 231 -14.23 -5.46 21.49
CA CYS A 231 -14.64 -5.21 20.10
C CYS A 231 -15.52 -6.35 19.58
N ILE A 232 -16.67 -6.58 20.26
CA ILE A 232 -17.60 -7.69 19.99
C ILE A 232 -18.04 -7.70 18.53
N GLN A 233 -18.37 -6.55 17.97
CA GLN A 233 -18.84 -6.41 16.59
C GLN A 233 -17.81 -6.93 15.59
N LEU A 234 -16.53 -6.53 15.72
CA LEU A 234 -15.46 -6.96 14.82
C LEU A 234 -15.16 -8.47 14.96
N ARG A 235 -15.18 -8.98 16.21
CA ARG A 235 -15.00 -10.43 16.48
C ARG A 235 -16.12 -11.24 15.85
N ASN A 236 -17.39 -10.81 16.04
CA ASN A 236 -18.54 -11.51 15.46
C ASN A 236 -18.47 -11.55 13.93
N LEU A 237 -18.08 -10.45 13.26
CA LEU A 237 -17.90 -10.47 11.81
C LEU A 237 -16.87 -11.49 11.33
N VAL A 238 -15.76 -11.65 12.05
CA VAL A 238 -14.76 -12.66 11.71
C VAL A 238 -15.31 -14.09 11.94
N LEU A 239 -16.04 -14.29 13.04
CA LEU A 239 -16.60 -15.60 13.40
C LEU A 239 -17.83 -15.98 12.56
N CYS A 240 -18.52 -15.04 11.93
CA CYS A 240 -19.63 -15.35 11.01
C CYS A 240 -19.20 -16.09 9.74
N ALA A 241 -17.90 -16.10 9.42
CA ALA A 241 -17.36 -16.82 8.26
C ALA A 241 -17.00 -18.28 8.58
N TYR A 242 -16.96 -18.61 9.88
CA TYR A 242 -16.64 -19.95 10.39
C TYR A 242 -17.89 -20.73 10.69
#